data_12577516f12b2f025eb7bcef261f28eb
#
_entry.id   12577516f12b2f025eb7bcef261f28eb
#
_cell.length_a   1.000
_cell.length_b   1.000
_cell.length_c   1.000
_cell.angle_alpha   90.00
_cell.angle_beta   90.00
_cell.angle_gamma   90.00
#
_symmetry.space_group_name_H-M   'P 1'
#
loop_
_entity.id
_entity.type
_entity.pdbx_description
1 polymer ?
#
loop_
_entity_poly.entity_id
_entity_poly.type
_entity_poly.pdbx_seq_one_letter_code
_entity_poly.pdbx_strand_id
1 'polypeptide(L)'
;MDIKKEIFTKLNKICPSDTILASNTSYLDINEIAKVINNPERMLGMHFFSPANIMKLLEIIVGEKTSANTVATAFSLGKKMKKIPVRSGVCDGFIGNRILSKYLVATYHMVEDGASIFDIDRVIREFGCAMGPFQVIDLAGGDIGWSTRKRKAPSRSKNDRYVEIPDRVCERGWFGQKVGKGYYLYGKDVKPLTPNPEIEEICKSERERVGINLKEFSDEEILDRYITALVLEGVKILEEKIAIKPSDIDVAVSYTHLTLPTICSV
;
A
#
# COMPACT_ATOMS: atom_id res chain seq x y z
N MET A 1 -8.94 -14.39 -7.69
CA MET A 1 -10.01 -14.84 -6.77
C MET A 1 -10.19 -16.36 -6.81
N ASP A 2 -10.26 -16.98 -7.97
CA ASP A 2 -10.61 -18.40 -8.15
C ASP A 2 -9.71 -19.38 -7.40
N ILE A 3 -8.38 -19.21 -7.50
CA ILE A 3 -7.41 -20.02 -6.75
C ILE A 3 -7.69 -19.96 -5.22
N LYS A 4 -8.03 -18.77 -4.70
CA LYS A 4 -8.36 -18.64 -3.26
C LYS A 4 -9.64 -19.41 -2.93
N LYS A 5 -10.69 -19.28 -3.74
CA LYS A 5 -11.94 -20.01 -3.54
C LYS A 5 -11.70 -21.52 -3.58
N GLU A 6 -10.90 -22.02 -4.52
CA GLU A 6 -10.54 -23.45 -4.60
C GLU A 6 -9.82 -23.93 -3.33
N ILE A 7 -8.78 -23.19 -2.89
CA ILE A 7 -8.03 -23.55 -1.67
C ILE A 7 -8.96 -23.58 -0.46
N PHE A 8 -9.77 -22.52 -0.26
CA PHE A 8 -10.66 -22.42 0.89
C PHE A 8 -11.80 -23.45 0.85
N THR A 9 -12.26 -23.87 -0.33
CA THR A 9 -13.18 -25.00 -0.48
C THR A 9 -12.54 -26.31 0.01
N LYS A 10 -11.27 -26.55 -0.31
CA LYS A 10 -10.53 -27.73 0.19
C LYS A 10 -10.32 -27.64 1.71
N LEU A 11 -9.89 -26.49 2.23
CA LEU A 11 -9.72 -26.27 3.67
C LEU A 11 -11.03 -26.47 4.44
N ASN A 12 -12.15 -25.99 3.90
CA ASN A 12 -13.46 -26.18 4.51
C ASN A 12 -13.86 -27.65 4.68
N LYS A 13 -13.38 -28.55 3.81
CA LYS A 13 -13.66 -29.99 3.87
C LYS A 13 -12.77 -30.76 4.86
N ILE A 14 -11.51 -30.30 5.02
CA ILE A 14 -10.51 -31.03 5.81
C ILE A 14 -10.32 -30.47 7.23
N CYS A 15 -10.61 -29.19 7.45
CA CYS A 15 -10.49 -28.60 8.78
C CYS A 15 -11.76 -28.81 9.61
N PRO A 16 -11.63 -29.03 10.93
CA PRO A 16 -12.76 -29.01 11.85
C PRO A 16 -13.66 -27.79 11.69
N SER A 17 -14.94 -27.93 12.00
CA SER A 17 -15.94 -26.89 11.77
C SER A 17 -15.71 -25.61 12.58
N ASP A 18 -14.97 -25.69 13.68
CA ASP A 18 -14.61 -24.59 14.59
C ASP A 18 -13.25 -23.95 14.27
N THR A 19 -12.48 -24.54 13.33
CA THR A 19 -11.18 -24.00 12.93
C THR A 19 -11.36 -22.66 12.23
N ILE A 20 -10.70 -21.60 12.74
CA ILE A 20 -10.67 -20.30 12.10
C ILE A 20 -9.84 -20.36 10.81
N LEU A 21 -10.41 -19.87 9.73
CA LEU A 21 -9.77 -19.78 8.42
C LEU A 21 -9.38 -18.34 8.15
N ALA A 22 -8.10 -18.12 7.84
CA ALA A 22 -7.57 -16.75 7.61
C ALA A 22 -6.85 -16.64 6.26
N SER A 23 -7.06 -15.55 5.56
CA SER A 23 -6.35 -15.23 4.32
C SER A 23 -5.42 -14.04 4.49
N ASN A 24 -4.16 -14.19 4.10
CA ASN A 24 -3.22 -13.07 3.95
C ASN A 24 -3.32 -12.51 2.53
N THR A 25 -4.41 -11.83 2.21
CA THR A 25 -4.57 -11.10 0.95
C THR A 25 -4.47 -9.60 1.21
N SER A 26 -3.92 -8.85 0.25
CA SER A 26 -3.80 -7.40 0.33
C SER A 26 -4.96 -6.65 -0.35
N TYR A 27 -5.73 -7.33 -1.22
CA TYR A 27 -6.72 -6.67 -2.08
C TYR A 27 -7.99 -7.49 -2.34
N LEU A 28 -7.99 -8.79 -2.04
CA LEU A 28 -9.14 -9.62 -2.35
C LEU A 28 -10.23 -9.48 -1.28
N ASP A 29 -11.46 -9.43 -1.73
CA ASP A 29 -12.62 -9.38 -0.87
C ASP A 29 -12.77 -10.69 -0.07
N ILE A 30 -12.70 -10.58 1.26
CA ILE A 30 -12.84 -11.70 2.19
C ILE A 30 -14.26 -12.26 2.15
N ASN A 31 -15.28 -11.42 1.90
CA ASN A 31 -16.66 -11.86 1.78
C ASN A 31 -16.84 -12.83 0.61
N GLU A 32 -16.14 -12.58 -0.52
CA GLU A 32 -16.17 -13.48 -1.66
C GLU A 32 -15.50 -14.82 -1.38
N ILE A 33 -14.45 -14.85 -0.56
CA ILE A 33 -13.82 -16.10 -0.11
C ILE A 33 -14.73 -16.84 0.87
N ALA A 34 -15.40 -16.12 1.77
CA ALA A 34 -16.30 -16.69 2.75
C ALA A 34 -17.52 -17.43 2.13
N LYS A 35 -17.91 -17.08 0.89
CA LYS A 35 -19.03 -17.75 0.19
C LYS A 35 -18.82 -19.24 -0.06
N VAL A 36 -17.58 -19.73 -0.07
CA VAL A 36 -17.28 -21.17 -0.28
C VAL A 36 -17.05 -21.94 1.02
N ILE A 37 -17.33 -21.30 2.18
CA ILE A 37 -17.14 -21.86 3.51
C ILE A 37 -18.51 -22.08 4.16
N ASN A 38 -18.77 -23.30 4.69
CA ASN A 38 -20.06 -23.64 5.31
C ASN A 38 -20.38 -22.78 6.54
N ASN A 39 -19.35 -22.49 7.35
CA ASN A 39 -19.45 -21.64 8.54
C ASN A 39 -18.66 -20.36 8.29
N PRO A 40 -19.20 -19.38 7.52
CA PRO A 40 -18.46 -18.18 7.11
C PRO A 40 -18.10 -17.26 8.27
N GLU A 41 -18.72 -17.40 9.44
CA GLU A 41 -18.41 -16.67 10.68
C GLU A 41 -17.01 -16.95 11.24
N ARG A 42 -16.38 -18.05 10.82
CA ARG A 42 -14.99 -18.40 11.16
C ARG A 42 -13.94 -17.88 10.17
N MET A 43 -14.36 -17.16 9.12
CA MET A 43 -13.47 -16.59 8.11
C MET A 43 -13.12 -15.14 8.40
N LEU A 44 -11.84 -14.79 8.23
CA LEU A 44 -11.34 -13.41 8.27
C LEU A 44 -10.08 -13.24 7.41
N GLY A 45 -9.61 -12.00 7.29
CA GLY A 45 -8.29 -11.69 6.76
C GLY A 45 -7.30 -11.40 7.89
N MET A 46 -6.05 -11.82 7.69
CA MET A 46 -4.90 -11.42 8.50
C MET A 46 -3.84 -10.87 7.54
N HIS A 47 -3.86 -9.56 7.33
CA HIS A 47 -2.98 -8.92 6.37
C HIS A 47 -1.69 -8.47 7.04
N PHE A 48 -0.60 -9.15 6.71
CA PHE A 48 0.75 -8.83 7.17
C PHE A 48 1.45 -7.95 6.14
N PHE A 49 2.22 -6.98 6.62
CA PHE A 49 3.06 -6.13 5.78
C PHE A 49 4.45 -6.75 5.59
N SER A 50 5.01 -6.57 4.42
CA SER A 50 6.32 -7.12 4.07
C SER A 50 7.47 -6.19 4.52
N PRO A 51 8.55 -6.73 5.11
CA PRO A 51 8.80 -8.12 5.50
C PRO A 51 8.02 -8.49 6.78
N ALA A 52 7.26 -9.60 6.73
CA ALA A 52 6.33 -9.94 7.80
C ALA A 52 6.98 -10.22 9.17
N ASN A 53 8.25 -10.61 9.21
CA ASN A 53 9.01 -10.82 10.44
C ASN A 53 9.44 -9.49 11.11
N ILE A 54 9.54 -8.39 10.35
CA ILE A 54 9.99 -7.08 10.81
C ILE A 54 8.79 -6.16 11.08
N MET A 55 7.89 -6.03 10.10
CA MET A 55 6.75 -5.12 10.16
C MET A 55 5.78 -5.51 11.26
N LYS A 56 5.46 -4.56 12.14
CA LYS A 56 4.63 -4.83 13.33
C LYS A 56 3.14 -4.77 13.06
N LEU A 57 2.71 -3.98 12.08
CA LEU A 57 1.29 -3.84 11.78
C LEU A 57 0.70 -5.18 11.29
N LEU A 58 -0.48 -5.50 11.79
CA LEU A 58 -1.33 -6.58 11.33
C LEU A 58 -2.76 -6.07 11.19
N GLU A 59 -3.27 -6.00 9.98
CA GLU A 59 -4.68 -5.69 9.78
C GLU A 59 -5.53 -6.95 9.90
N ILE A 60 -6.51 -6.92 10.80
CA ILE A 60 -7.53 -7.96 10.96
C ILE A 60 -8.74 -7.53 10.13
N ILE A 61 -8.91 -8.20 8.99
CA ILE A 61 -9.96 -7.85 8.04
C ILE A 61 -11.23 -8.60 8.40
N VAL A 62 -12.24 -7.85 8.81
CA VAL A 62 -13.50 -8.38 9.32
C VAL A 62 -14.53 -8.33 8.20
N GLY A 63 -14.91 -9.51 7.71
CA GLY A 63 -15.98 -9.67 6.74
C GLY A 63 -17.37 -9.53 7.38
N GLU A 64 -18.40 -9.41 6.54
CA GLU A 64 -19.80 -9.21 6.96
C GLU A 64 -20.31 -10.31 7.92
N LYS A 65 -19.87 -11.54 7.72
CA LYS A 65 -20.28 -12.69 8.52
C LYS A 65 -19.29 -13.10 9.59
N THR A 66 -18.13 -12.46 9.68
CA THR A 66 -17.08 -12.82 10.66
C THR A 66 -17.59 -12.61 12.09
N SER A 67 -17.53 -13.65 12.92
CA SER A 67 -18.01 -13.57 14.30
C SER A 67 -17.08 -12.77 15.20
N ALA A 68 -17.64 -12.18 16.26
CA ALA A 68 -16.87 -11.48 17.29
C ALA A 68 -15.82 -12.38 17.95
N ASN A 69 -16.11 -13.65 18.15
CA ASN A 69 -15.17 -14.63 18.70
C ASN A 69 -13.98 -14.87 17.78
N THR A 70 -14.24 -15.02 16.48
CA THR A 70 -13.20 -15.15 15.44
C THR A 70 -12.27 -13.92 15.44
N VAL A 71 -12.85 -12.71 15.51
CA VAL A 71 -12.10 -11.46 15.59
C VAL A 71 -11.25 -11.40 16.86
N ALA A 72 -11.83 -11.67 18.03
CA ALA A 72 -11.12 -11.65 19.33
C ALA A 72 -9.93 -12.64 19.35
N THR A 73 -10.13 -13.82 18.78
CA THR A 73 -9.08 -14.85 18.65
C THR A 73 -7.95 -14.36 17.74
N ALA A 74 -8.26 -13.74 16.60
CA ALA A 74 -7.26 -13.20 15.69
C ALA A 74 -6.46 -12.06 16.34
N PHE A 75 -7.10 -11.16 17.10
CA PHE A 75 -6.42 -10.12 17.88
C PHE A 75 -5.49 -10.71 18.94
N SER A 76 -5.95 -11.73 19.67
CA SER A 76 -5.13 -12.43 20.66
C SER A 76 -3.91 -13.09 20.02
N LEU A 77 -4.10 -13.77 18.89
CA LEU A 77 -3.01 -14.36 18.12
C LEU A 77 -2.02 -13.31 17.61
N GLY A 78 -2.52 -12.19 17.06
CA GLY A 78 -1.69 -11.08 16.61
C GLY A 78 -0.78 -10.55 17.71
N LYS A 79 -1.33 -10.32 18.92
CA LYS A 79 -0.56 -9.91 20.10
C LYS A 79 0.48 -10.95 20.52
N LYS A 80 0.15 -12.26 20.51
CA LYS A 80 1.11 -13.33 20.82
C LYS A 80 2.26 -13.37 19.81
N MET A 81 2.00 -13.03 18.55
CA MET A 81 3.03 -12.87 17.50
C MET A 81 3.81 -11.55 17.60
N LYS A 82 3.62 -10.77 18.68
CA LYS A 82 4.22 -9.43 18.88
C LYS A 82 3.88 -8.45 17.77
N LYS A 83 2.71 -8.60 17.13
CA LYS A 83 2.14 -7.65 16.18
C LYS A 83 1.25 -6.63 16.90
N ILE A 84 1.01 -5.53 16.20
CA ILE A 84 0.05 -4.50 16.60
C ILE A 84 -1.17 -4.69 15.71
N PRO A 85 -2.19 -5.43 16.17
CA PRO A 85 -3.36 -5.69 15.36
C PRO A 85 -4.29 -4.49 15.36
N VAL A 86 -4.78 -4.11 14.18
CA VAL A 86 -5.85 -3.12 13.98
C VAL A 86 -7.01 -3.78 13.23
N ARG A 87 -8.24 -3.35 13.53
CA ARG A 87 -9.42 -3.82 12.82
C ARG A 87 -9.60 -3.03 11.53
N SER A 88 -9.82 -3.74 10.43
CA SER A 88 -10.24 -3.17 9.15
C SER A 88 -11.53 -3.83 8.64
N GLY A 89 -12.40 -3.05 8.04
CA GLY A 89 -13.45 -3.55 7.17
C GLY A 89 -12.88 -4.04 5.83
N VAL A 90 -13.77 -4.50 4.95
CA VAL A 90 -13.40 -4.99 3.62
C VAL A 90 -13.45 -3.86 2.61
N CYS A 91 -12.30 -3.52 2.03
CA CYS A 91 -12.19 -2.64 0.87
C CYS A 91 -10.90 -2.95 0.10
N ASP A 92 -10.72 -2.36 -1.08
CA ASP A 92 -9.49 -2.55 -1.88
C ASP A 92 -8.29 -1.87 -1.21
N GLY A 93 -7.34 -2.66 -0.71
CA GLY A 93 -6.13 -2.19 -0.01
C GLY A 93 -6.31 -1.93 1.48
N PHE A 94 -7.47 -2.22 2.05
CA PHE A 94 -7.81 -2.07 3.47
C PHE A 94 -7.49 -0.67 4.01
N ILE A 95 -6.79 -0.51 5.12
CA ILE A 95 -6.41 0.82 5.63
C ILE A 95 -5.06 1.26 5.03
N GLY A 96 -4.00 0.50 5.30
CA GLY A 96 -2.63 0.92 4.98
C GLY A 96 -2.36 1.07 3.48
N ASN A 97 -2.66 0.04 2.68
CA ASN A 97 -2.43 0.12 1.23
C ASN A 97 -3.39 1.08 0.52
N ARG A 98 -4.57 1.32 1.07
CA ARG A 98 -5.53 2.29 0.54
C ARG A 98 -4.98 3.71 0.71
N ILE A 99 -4.49 4.06 1.88
CA ILE A 99 -3.83 5.35 2.15
C ILE A 99 -2.58 5.50 1.28
N LEU A 100 -1.73 4.46 1.23
CA LEU A 100 -0.54 4.42 0.35
C LEU A 100 -0.90 4.78 -1.09
N SER A 101 -1.93 4.16 -1.64
CA SER A 101 -2.33 4.38 -3.04
C SER A 101 -2.73 5.83 -3.31
N LYS A 102 -3.31 6.53 -2.33
CA LYS A 102 -3.80 7.90 -2.49
C LYS A 102 -2.69 8.93 -2.45
N TYR A 103 -1.79 8.83 -1.48
CA TYR A 103 -0.68 9.77 -1.48
C TYR A 103 0.30 9.52 -2.64
N LEU A 104 0.44 8.27 -3.12
CA LEU A 104 1.20 7.99 -4.34
C LEU A 104 0.58 8.65 -5.58
N VAL A 105 -0.74 8.63 -5.71
CA VAL A 105 -1.42 9.36 -6.79
C VAL A 105 -1.14 10.87 -6.69
N ALA A 106 -1.20 11.44 -5.49
CA ALA A 106 -0.88 12.86 -5.27
C ALA A 106 0.58 13.17 -5.65
N THR A 107 1.53 12.30 -5.29
CA THR A 107 2.93 12.47 -5.68
C THR A 107 3.14 12.36 -7.20
N TYR A 108 2.46 11.44 -7.87
CA TYR A 108 2.53 11.35 -9.33
C TYR A 108 1.97 12.59 -10.02
N HIS A 109 0.87 13.17 -9.50
CA HIS A 109 0.34 14.43 -10.02
C HIS A 109 1.37 15.56 -9.88
N MET A 110 2.03 15.69 -8.71
CA MET A 110 3.08 16.68 -8.52
C MET A 110 4.25 16.48 -9.49
N VAL A 111 4.69 15.23 -9.69
CA VAL A 111 5.76 14.94 -10.65
C VAL A 111 5.36 15.34 -12.07
N GLU A 112 4.16 14.98 -12.51
CA GLU A 112 3.68 15.35 -13.85
C GLU A 112 3.54 16.86 -14.00
N ASP A 113 3.14 17.59 -12.92
CA ASP A 113 3.03 19.05 -12.88
C ASP A 113 4.37 19.77 -12.82
N GLY A 114 5.49 19.10 -12.58
CA GLY A 114 6.82 19.72 -12.60
C GLY A 114 7.74 19.39 -11.43
N ALA A 115 7.23 18.86 -10.31
CA ALA A 115 8.06 18.55 -9.15
C ALA A 115 9.10 17.46 -9.48
N SER A 116 10.28 17.55 -8.85
CA SER A 116 11.28 16.50 -8.90
C SER A 116 10.89 15.33 -8.00
N ILE A 117 11.02 14.11 -8.51
CA ILE A 117 10.86 12.87 -7.73
C ILE A 117 11.76 12.88 -6.51
N PHE A 118 13.00 13.33 -6.67
CA PHE A 118 14.01 13.31 -5.62
C PHE A 118 13.76 14.38 -4.56
N ASP A 119 13.20 15.53 -4.94
CA ASP A 119 12.77 16.56 -3.99
C ASP A 119 11.57 16.12 -3.17
N ILE A 120 10.59 15.47 -3.80
CA ILE A 120 9.45 14.89 -3.06
C ILE A 120 9.96 13.89 -2.02
N ASP A 121 10.84 12.97 -2.39
CA ASP A 121 11.39 12.00 -1.45
C ASP A 121 12.23 12.65 -0.35
N ARG A 122 12.99 13.71 -0.67
CA ARG A 122 13.75 14.47 0.30
C ARG A 122 12.83 15.14 1.33
N VAL A 123 11.86 15.92 0.87
CA VAL A 123 10.92 16.68 1.73
C VAL A 123 10.18 15.74 2.68
N ILE A 124 9.69 14.62 2.17
CA ILE A 124 8.93 13.66 2.98
C ILE A 124 9.84 12.98 4.05
N ARG A 125 11.10 12.72 3.74
CA ARG A 125 12.07 12.21 4.74
C ARG A 125 12.44 13.28 5.76
N GLU A 126 12.63 14.52 5.35
CA GLU A 126 12.93 15.64 6.26
C GLU A 126 11.75 15.93 7.20
N PHE A 127 10.52 15.69 6.78
CA PHE A 127 9.34 15.71 7.63
C PHE A 127 9.37 14.62 8.73
N GLY A 128 10.09 13.53 8.53
CA GLY A 128 10.25 12.45 9.52
C GLY A 128 9.81 11.07 9.05
N CYS A 129 9.42 10.92 7.78
CA CYS A 129 9.21 9.60 7.21
C CYS A 129 10.55 8.89 7.01
N ALA A 130 10.57 7.58 7.27
CA ALA A 130 11.78 6.78 7.11
C ALA A 130 12.27 6.70 5.66
N MET A 131 11.34 6.78 4.71
CA MET A 131 11.59 6.73 3.27
C MET A 131 10.62 7.68 2.56
N GLY A 132 11.07 8.24 1.45
CA GLY A 132 10.18 8.93 0.53
C GLY A 132 9.33 7.95 -0.29
N PRO A 133 8.21 8.40 -0.88
CA PRO A 133 7.26 7.56 -1.58
C PRO A 133 7.86 6.76 -2.74
N PHE A 134 8.80 7.31 -3.49
CA PHE A 134 9.46 6.61 -4.61
C PHE A 134 10.48 5.58 -4.13
N GLN A 135 11.12 5.82 -2.99
CA GLN A 135 11.95 4.82 -2.32
C GLN A 135 11.11 3.63 -1.83
N VAL A 136 9.91 3.89 -1.29
CA VAL A 136 8.97 2.83 -0.88
C VAL A 136 8.56 1.98 -2.08
N ILE A 137 8.30 2.59 -3.25
CA ILE A 137 7.99 1.86 -4.48
C ILE A 137 9.16 0.97 -4.89
N ASP A 138 10.38 1.49 -4.88
CA ASP A 138 11.57 0.74 -5.25
C ASP A 138 11.88 -0.42 -4.28
N LEU A 139 11.60 -0.23 -2.98
CA LEU A 139 11.72 -1.29 -1.97
C LEU A 139 10.69 -2.39 -2.17
N ALA A 140 9.42 -2.03 -2.37
CA ALA A 140 8.32 -2.98 -2.54
C ALA A 140 8.40 -3.73 -3.88
N GLY A 141 8.93 -3.08 -4.88
CA GLY A 141 8.95 -3.51 -6.28
C GLY A 141 7.83 -2.89 -7.11
N GLY A 142 8.22 -2.08 -8.11
CA GLY A 142 7.29 -1.32 -8.96
C GLY A 142 6.28 -2.19 -9.74
N ASP A 143 6.62 -3.45 -10.00
CA ASP A 143 5.76 -4.44 -10.67
C ASP A 143 4.47 -4.75 -9.89
N ILE A 144 4.50 -4.68 -8.55
CA ILE A 144 3.31 -4.89 -7.71
C ILE A 144 2.30 -3.77 -7.96
N GLY A 145 2.76 -2.52 -7.87
CA GLY A 145 1.94 -1.35 -8.19
C GLY A 145 1.44 -1.37 -9.64
N TRP A 146 2.30 -1.74 -10.59
CA TRP A 146 1.95 -1.86 -12.01
C TRP A 146 0.87 -2.90 -12.26
N SER A 147 0.97 -4.07 -11.65
CA SER A 147 -0.07 -5.11 -11.72
C SER A 147 -1.41 -4.60 -11.19
N THR A 148 -1.40 -3.82 -10.11
CA THR A 148 -2.60 -3.21 -9.54
C THR A 148 -3.18 -2.15 -10.48
N ARG A 149 -2.36 -1.29 -11.09
CA ARG A 149 -2.80 -0.28 -12.06
C ARG A 149 -3.41 -0.94 -13.30
N LYS A 150 -2.80 -2.01 -13.83
CA LYS A 150 -3.34 -2.80 -14.95
C LYS A 150 -4.69 -3.46 -14.59
N ARG A 151 -4.81 -4.02 -13.39
CA ARG A 151 -6.06 -4.61 -12.90
C ARG A 151 -7.20 -3.56 -12.82
N LYS A 152 -6.88 -2.35 -12.39
CA LYS A 152 -7.85 -1.25 -12.24
C LYS A 152 -8.16 -0.52 -13.56
N ALA A 153 -7.33 -0.66 -14.59
CA ALA A 153 -7.47 0.07 -15.84
C ALA A 153 -8.88 -0.05 -16.49
N PRO A 154 -9.52 -1.24 -16.56
CA PRO A 154 -10.85 -1.37 -17.17
C PRO A 154 -11.97 -0.62 -16.42
N SER A 155 -11.79 -0.39 -15.10
CA SER A 155 -12.78 0.30 -14.25
C SER A 155 -12.46 1.78 -14.00
N ARG A 156 -11.35 2.28 -14.54
CA ARG A 156 -10.95 3.68 -14.39
C ARG A 156 -11.89 4.59 -15.17
N SER A 157 -12.36 5.65 -14.51
CA SER A 157 -13.12 6.69 -15.20
C SER A 157 -12.26 7.39 -16.24
N LYS A 158 -12.83 7.68 -17.42
CA LYS A 158 -12.15 8.48 -18.46
C LYS A 158 -11.90 9.92 -18.04
N ASN A 159 -12.61 10.39 -17.02
CA ASN A 159 -12.48 11.74 -16.47
C ASN A 159 -11.39 11.82 -15.37
N ASP A 160 -10.89 10.67 -14.90
CA ASP A 160 -9.83 10.64 -13.89
C ASP A 160 -8.48 10.94 -14.54
N ARG A 161 -7.76 11.92 -14.00
CA ARG A 161 -6.37 12.17 -14.39
C ARG A 161 -5.53 10.94 -14.05
N TYR A 162 -4.84 10.42 -15.04
CA TYR A 162 -3.95 9.28 -14.89
C TYR A 162 -2.55 9.61 -15.37
N VAL A 163 -1.58 9.48 -14.48
CA VAL A 163 -0.17 9.72 -14.76
C VAL A 163 0.50 8.43 -15.22
N GLU A 164 1.07 8.43 -16.42
CA GLU A 164 1.70 7.25 -17.02
C GLU A 164 3.19 7.08 -16.65
N ILE A 165 3.83 8.09 -16.05
CA ILE A 165 5.24 8.04 -15.65
C ILE A 165 5.61 6.73 -14.92
N PRO A 166 4.87 6.27 -13.89
CA PRO A 166 5.19 5.01 -13.21
C PRO A 166 5.02 3.77 -14.10
N ASP A 167 4.18 3.83 -15.12
CA ASP A 167 4.04 2.73 -16.09
C ASP A 167 5.25 2.71 -17.02
N ARG A 168 5.71 3.86 -17.50
CA ARG A 168 6.92 3.97 -18.35
C ARG A 168 8.17 3.46 -17.66
N VAL A 169 8.29 3.68 -16.34
CA VAL A 169 9.37 3.11 -15.54
C VAL A 169 9.28 1.58 -15.51
N CYS A 170 8.09 1.04 -15.28
CA CYS A 170 7.87 -0.40 -15.23
C CYS A 170 8.01 -1.08 -16.60
N GLU A 171 7.63 -0.44 -17.71
CA GLU A 171 7.79 -0.93 -19.08
C GLU A 171 9.26 -1.15 -19.44
N ARG A 172 10.19 -0.41 -18.83
CA ARG A 172 11.63 -0.61 -18.95
C ARG A 172 12.17 -1.76 -18.08
N GLY A 173 11.32 -2.43 -17.31
CA GLY A 173 11.72 -3.46 -16.35
C GLY A 173 12.40 -2.92 -15.09
N TRP A 174 12.26 -1.62 -14.82
CA TRP A 174 12.88 -0.99 -13.64
C TRP A 174 11.94 -1.12 -12.43
N PHE A 175 12.09 -2.23 -11.73
CA PHE A 175 11.22 -2.60 -10.62
C PHE A 175 11.82 -2.29 -9.24
N GLY A 176 12.86 -1.46 -9.18
CA GLY A 176 13.50 -1.06 -7.93
C GLY A 176 14.62 -1.97 -7.48
N GLN A 177 14.79 -2.10 -6.15
CA GLN A 177 15.92 -2.77 -5.53
C GLN A 177 16.15 -4.20 -6.02
N LYS A 178 15.10 -4.97 -6.23
CA LYS A 178 15.20 -6.39 -6.61
C LYS A 178 15.83 -6.63 -7.98
N VAL A 179 15.84 -5.60 -8.84
CA VAL A 179 16.45 -5.66 -10.18
C VAL A 179 17.65 -4.69 -10.32
N GLY A 180 18.01 -4.01 -9.22
CA GLY A 180 19.13 -3.07 -9.19
C GLY A 180 18.81 -1.69 -9.78
N LYS A 181 17.61 -1.43 -10.26
CA LYS A 181 17.21 -0.19 -10.92
C LYS A 181 15.73 0.09 -10.78
N GLY A 182 15.40 1.32 -10.41
CA GLY A 182 14.07 1.86 -10.30
C GLY A 182 14.12 3.37 -10.45
N TYR A 183 13.48 4.10 -9.56
CA TYR A 183 13.66 5.56 -9.43
C TYR A 183 15.07 5.89 -8.97
N TYR A 184 15.68 4.97 -8.24
CA TYR A 184 17.08 5.03 -7.80
C TYR A 184 17.87 3.86 -8.40
N LEU A 185 19.21 3.96 -8.31
CA LEU A 185 20.14 2.91 -8.68
C LEU A 185 20.57 2.13 -7.42
N TYR A 186 20.69 0.83 -7.55
CA TYR A 186 21.05 -0.09 -6.48
C TYR A 186 22.17 -1.04 -6.91
N GLY A 187 23.11 -1.32 -6.02
CA GLY A 187 24.24 -2.22 -6.27
C GLY A 187 25.26 -2.13 -5.16
N LYS A 188 26.23 -3.05 -5.14
CA LYS A 188 27.27 -3.09 -4.09
C LYS A 188 28.12 -1.82 -4.06
N ASP A 189 28.40 -1.25 -5.23
CA ASP A 189 29.26 -0.07 -5.40
C ASP A 189 28.46 1.21 -5.64
N VAL A 190 27.15 1.16 -5.53
CA VAL A 190 26.24 2.31 -5.70
C VAL A 190 25.97 2.93 -4.33
N LYS A 191 26.23 4.24 -4.20
CA LYS A 191 25.89 4.97 -2.97
C LYS A 191 24.39 4.91 -2.72
N PRO A 192 23.96 4.81 -1.44
CA PRO A 192 22.53 4.92 -1.11
C PRO A 192 21.93 6.19 -1.72
N LEU A 193 20.70 6.08 -2.20
CA LEU A 193 19.93 7.20 -2.79
C LEU A 193 20.57 7.83 -4.04
N THR A 194 21.34 7.07 -4.80
CA THR A 194 21.81 7.53 -6.11
C THR A 194 20.62 7.61 -7.07
N PRO A 195 20.26 8.80 -7.55
CA PRO A 195 19.18 8.96 -8.52
C PRO A 195 19.43 8.16 -9.80
N ASN A 196 18.38 7.61 -10.40
CA ASN A 196 18.45 7.11 -11.75
C ASN A 196 18.26 8.29 -12.74
N PRO A 197 19.32 8.72 -13.48
CA PRO A 197 19.24 9.90 -14.31
C PRO A 197 18.22 9.77 -15.48
N GLU A 198 17.94 8.54 -15.91
CA GLU A 198 16.98 8.30 -17.00
C GLU A 198 15.52 8.55 -16.58
N ILE A 199 15.25 8.72 -15.29
CA ILE A 199 13.90 9.08 -14.81
C ILE A 199 13.51 10.48 -15.26
N GLU A 200 14.45 11.43 -15.28
CA GLU A 200 14.19 12.80 -15.76
C GLU A 200 13.77 12.82 -17.23
N GLU A 201 14.35 11.96 -18.05
CA GLU A 201 13.99 11.83 -19.49
C GLU A 201 12.56 11.30 -19.63
N ILE A 202 12.17 10.31 -18.81
CA ILE A 202 10.79 9.80 -18.78
C ILE A 202 9.83 10.91 -18.37
N CYS A 203 10.12 11.62 -17.29
CA CYS A 203 9.27 12.70 -16.80
C CYS A 203 9.11 13.80 -17.86
N LYS A 204 10.21 14.20 -18.50
CA LYS A 204 10.20 15.21 -19.56
C LYS A 204 9.33 14.76 -20.74
N SER A 205 9.56 13.56 -21.25
CA SER A 205 8.83 12.99 -22.39
C SER A 205 7.32 12.90 -22.11
N GLU A 206 6.92 12.45 -20.91
CA GLU A 206 5.51 12.35 -20.55
C GLU A 206 4.85 13.73 -20.34
N ARG A 207 5.55 14.68 -19.74
CA ARG A 207 5.10 16.08 -19.61
C ARG A 207 4.86 16.74 -20.97
N GLU A 208 5.77 16.55 -21.92
CA GLU A 208 5.65 17.03 -23.31
C GLU A 208 4.45 16.36 -24.01
N ARG A 209 4.29 15.05 -23.86
CA ARG A 209 3.18 14.29 -24.43
C ARG A 209 1.81 14.77 -23.97
N VAL A 210 1.70 15.11 -22.69
CA VAL A 210 0.44 15.57 -22.06
C VAL A 210 0.23 17.08 -22.29
N GLY A 211 1.27 17.82 -22.58
CA GLY A 211 1.19 19.27 -22.82
C GLY A 211 0.93 20.09 -21.56
N ILE A 212 1.50 19.68 -20.42
CA ILE A 212 1.32 20.34 -19.14
C ILE A 212 2.24 21.56 -19.02
N ASN A 213 1.68 22.66 -18.52
CA ASN A 213 2.46 23.81 -18.06
C ASN A 213 3.13 23.48 -16.73
N LEU A 214 4.46 23.44 -16.73
CA LEU A 214 5.24 23.11 -15.54
C LEU A 214 5.07 24.18 -14.46
N LYS A 215 5.03 23.71 -13.22
CA LYS A 215 5.01 24.53 -12.00
C LYS A 215 6.29 24.28 -11.20
N GLU A 216 6.73 25.31 -10.51
CA GLU A 216 7.67 25.15 -9.41
C GLU A 216 6.91 24.78 -8.14
N PHE A 217 7.48 23.91 -7.35
CA PHE A 217 6.93 23.47 -6.08
C PHE A 217 7.86 23.86 -4.95
N SER A 218 7.34 24.52 -3.93
CA SER A 218 8.05 24.69 -2.67
C SER A 218 8.00 23.40 -1.85
N ASP A 219 8.94 23.27 -0.91
CA ASP A 219 8.97 22.14 0.03
C ASP A 219 7.67 22.07 0.85
N GLU A 220 7.13 23.21 1.25
CA GLU A 220 5.86 23.35 1.97
C GLU A 220 4.68 22.83 1.12
N GLU A 221 4.59 23.22 -0.16
CA GLU A 221 3.52 22.74 -1.05
C GLU A 221 3.59 21.23 -1.29
N ILE A 222 4.79 20.68 -1.44
CA ILE A 222 4.99 19.22 -1.57
C ILE A 222 4.45 18.50 -0.33
N LEU A 223 4.85 18.96 0.86
CA LEU A 223 4.43 18.38 2.11
C LEU A 223 2.93 18.49 2.32
N ASP A 224 2.35 19.66 2.10
CA ASP A 224 0.91 19.92 2.27
C ASP A 224 0.08 19.01 1.37
N ARG A 225 0.44 18.85 0.11
CA ARG A 225 -0.27 17.97 -0.82
C ARG A 225 -0.18 16.50 -0.41
N TYR A 226 1.00 16.06 0.06
CA TYR A 226 1.21 14.71 0.53
C TYR A 226 0.37 14.42 1.78
N ILE A 227 0.46 15.28 2.80
CA ILE A 227 -0.29 15.12 4.06
C ILE A 227 -1.79 15.24 3.83
N THR A 228 -2.23 16.20 3.01
CA THR A 228 -3.64 16.37 2.67
C THR A 228 -4.22 15.10 2.02
N ALA A 229 -3.51 14.48 1.08
CA ALA A 229 -3.96 13.24 0.45
C ALA A 229 -4.11 12.09 1.46
N LEU A 230 -3.17 11.99 2.40
CA LEU A 230 -3.17 10.99 3.47
C LEU A 230 -4.35 11.20 4.43
N VAL A 231 -4.54 12.44 4.91
CA VAL A 231 -5.59 12.80 5.87
C VAL A 231 -6.98 12.63 5.26
N LEU A 232 -7.19 13.14 4.04
CA LEU A 232 -8.49 13.01 3.34
C LEU A 232 -8.89 11.56 3.14
N GLU A 233 -7.94 10.68 2.80
CA GLU A 233 -8.27 9.26 2.66
C GLU A 233 -8.53 8.61 4.02
N GLY A 234 -7.80 9.00 5.06
CA GLY A 234 -8.06 8.58 6.44
C GLY A 234 -9.48 8.94 6.91
N VAL A 235 -9.94 10.16 6.62
CA VAL A 235 -11.34 10.58 6.92
C VAL A 235 -12.35 9.70 6.18
N LYS A 236 -12.16 9.45 4.88
CA LYS A 236 -13.05 8.57 4.10
C LYS A 236 -13.10 7.15 4.65
N ILE A 237 -11.98 6.60 5.08
CA ILE A 237 -11.88 5.28 5.70
C ILE A 237 -12.75 5.21 6.98
N LEU A 238 -12.82 6.29 7.76
CA LEU A 238 -13.69 6.40 8.93
C LEU A 238 -15.15 6.54 8.54
N GLU A 239 -15.49 7.43 7.60
CA GLU A 239 -16.85 7.64 7.11
C GLU A 239 -17.46 6.34 6.57
N GLU A 240 -16.67 5.57 5.83
CA GLU A 240 -17.04 4.27 5.27
C GLU A 240 -17.02 3.14 6.31
N LYS A 241 -16.64 3.41 7.56
CA LYS A 241 -16.53 2.43 8.66
C LYS A 241 -15.55 1.28 8.36
N ILE A 242 -14.58 1.50 7.49
CA ILE A 242 -13.47 0.57 7.25
C ILE A 242 -12.56 0.53 8.49
N ALA A 243 -12.18 1.69 9.03
CA ALA A 243 -11.69 1.79 10.42
C ALA A 243 -12.82 2.22 11.34
N ILE A 244 -12.79 1.77 12.61
CA ILE A 244 -13.83 2.12 13.58
C ILE A 244 -13.48 3.39 14.35
N LYS A 245 -12.20 3.67 14.50
CA LYS A 245 -11.68 4.78 15.29
C LYS A 245 -10.45 5.40 14.64
N PRO A 246 -10.20 6.69 14.83
CA PRO A 246 -9.04 7.39 14.26
C PRO A 246 -7.72 6.72 14.63
N SER A 247 -7.56 6.26 15.87
CA SER A 247 -6.33 5.62 16.33
C SER A 247 -5.95 4.34 15.57
N ASP A 248 -6.90 3.66 14.91
CA ASP A 248 -6.56 2.51 14.05
C ASP A 248 -5.86 2.99 12.77
N ILE A 249 -6.24 4.17 12.26
CA ILE A 249 -5.59 4.82 11.13
C ILE A 249 -4.21 5.31 11.52
N ASP A 250 -4.08 6.00 12.67
CA ASP A 250 -2.80 6.50 13.17
C ASP A 250 -1.79 5.37 13.33
N VAL A 251 -2.21 4.24 13.89
CA VAL A 251 -1.38 3.03 14.02
C VAL A 251 -1.02 2.47 12.65
N ALA A 252 -1.99 2.34 11.73
CA ALA A 252 -1.73 1.82 10.40
C ALA A 252 -0.70 2.70 9.65
N VAL A 253 -0.88 4.01 9.66
CA VAL A 253 0.03 4.96 9.01
C VAL A 253 1.40 4.99 9.68
N SER A 254 1.45 5.05 11.02
CA SER A 254 2.71 5.11 11.75
C SER A 254 3.59 3.89 11.50
N TYR A 255 3.01 2.69 11.48
CA TYR A 255 3.77 1.44 11.32
C TYR A 255 3.99 0.99 9.88
N THR A 256 3.47 1.71 8.90
CA THR A 256 3.69 1.40 7.48
C THR A 256 4.40 2.50 6.70
N HIS A 257 4.16 3.77 7.04
CA HIS A 257 4.58 4.89 6.22
C HIS A 257 5.50 5.87 6.95
N LEU A 258 5.30 6.11 8.26
CA LEU A 258 6.07 7.09 9.03
C LEU A 258 7.29 6.47 9.73
N THR A 259 7.22 5.19 10.11
CA THR A 259 8.35 4.51 10.70
C THR A 259 8.65 3.25 9.90
N LEU A 260 9.85 3.17 9.30
CA LEU A 260 10.49 1.87 9.30
C LEU A 260 10.50 1.41 10.75
N PRO A 261 10.26 0.11 11.04
CA PRO A 261 10.53 -0.38 12.36
C PRO A 261 11.96 0.05 12.65
N THR A 262 12.10 1.13 13.40
CA THR A 262 13.37 1.55 13.87
C THR A 262 13.86 0.38 14.66
N ILE A 263 14.87 -0.26 14.15
CA ILE A 263 15.82 -1.03 14.93
C ILE A 263 16.61 0.00 15.75
N CYS A 264 15.91 0.86 16.40
CA CYS A 264 16.33 1.65 17.52
C CYS A 264 15.68 1.00 18.71
N SER A 265 16.17 -0.17 18.98
CA SER A 265 16.33 -0.60 20.33
C SER A 265 17.17 0.43 21.08
N VAL A 266 16.62 0.90 22.11
CA VAL A 266 17.34 1.02 23.34
C VAL A 266 17.11 -0.25 24.08
#